data_f96c579ba288df9e49fd3eab5f40de5d
#
_entry.id   f96c579ba288df9e49fd3eab5f40de5d
#
_cell.length_a   1.000
_cell.length_b   1.000
_cell.length_c   1.000
_cell.angle_alpha   90.00
_cell.angle_beta   90.00
_cell.angle_gamma   90.00
#
_symmetry.space_group_name_H-M   'P 1'
#
loop_
_entity.id
_entity.type
_entity.pdbx_description
1 polymer ?
#
loop_
_entity_poly.entity_id
_entity_poly.type
_entity_poly.pdbx_seq_one_letter_code
_entity_poly.pdbx_strand_id
1 'polypeptide(L)'
;MLSETLIKYCSLFFHKINKVNIRIFWESSPQYPNLLSVVQTLQYANIDVQAGQCDWDYLRNLKSPFLLHVKIKSSETLIISKWDAKYNCLKVLNPKNNKWEIKSKEDIGAIWAGV
;
A
#
# COMPACT_ATOMS: atom_id res chain seq x y z
N MET A 1 2.50 -12.07 -1.02
CA MET A 1 3.52 -11.61 -1.98
C MET A 1 3.29 -10.17 -2.35
N LEU A 2 4.35 -9.43 -2.62
CA LEU A 2 4.25 -7.99 -2.88
C LEU A 2 3.51 -7.67 -4.19
N SER A 3 3.68 -8.49 -5.23
CA SER A 3 2.94 -8.30 -6.49
C SER A 3 1.43 -8.46 -6.29
N GLU A 4 1.02 -9.36 -5.43
CA GLU A 4 -0.40 -9.53 -5.10
C GLU A 4 -0.95 -8.33 -4.35
N THR A 5 -0.15 -7.72 -3.48
CA THR A 5 -0.53 -6.49 -2.78
C THR A 5 -0.77 -5.35 -3.76
N LEU A 6 0.13 -5.17 -4.75
CA LEU A 6 -0.04 -4.13 -5.76
C LEU A 6 -1.29 -4.35 -6.61
N ILE A 7 -1.54 -5.60 -7.03
CA ILE A 7 -2.72 -5.94 -7.79
C ILE A 7 -3.99 -5.67 -6.97
N LYS A 8 -3.98 -6.06 -5.71
CA LYS A 8 -5.10 -5.84 -4.81
C LYS A 8 -5.36 -4.34 -4.61
N TYR A 9 -4.31 -3.56 -4.43
CA TYR A 9 -4.43 -2.11 -4.30
C TYR A 9 -5.05 -1.48 -5.55
N CYS A 10 -4.59 -1.88 -6.74
CA CYS A 10 -5.17 -1.41 -8.00
C CYS A 10 -6.65 -1.76 -8.10
N SER A 11 -7.06 -2.93 -7.64
CA SER A 11 -8.45 -3.37 -7.73
C SER A 11 -9.39 -2.58 -6.84
N LEU A 12 -8.88 -1.83 -5.85
CA LEU A 12 -9.71 -0.94 -5.04
C LEU A 12 -10.16 0.30 -5.84
N PHE A 13 -9.47 0.64 -6.92
CA PHE A 13 -9.78 1.82 -7.73
C PHE A 13 -10.50 1.46 -9.03
N PHE A 14 -10.32 0.25 -9.54
CA PHE A 14 -10.86 -0.16 -10.83
C PHE A 14 -11.54 -1.51 -10.73
N HIS A 15 -12.69 -1.66 -11.39
CA HIS A 15 -13.42 -2.93 -11.45
C HIS A 15 -12.70 -3.96 -12.31
N LYS A 16 -12.03 -3.50 -13.38
CA LYS A 16 -11.30 -4.37 -14.30
C LYS A 16 -9.87 -3.88 -14.41
N ILE A 17 -8.94 -4.77 -14.10
CA ILE A 17 -7.52 -4.51 -14.25
C ILE A 17 -6.89 -5.70 -14.98
N ASN A 18 -5.84 -5.43 -15.73
CA ASN A 18 -5.05 -6.49 -16.34
C ASN A 18 -3.96 -6.93 -15.38
N LYS A 19 -4.26 -7.95 -14.56
CA LYS A 19 -3.35 -8.43 -13.52
C LYS A 19 -2.02 -8.91 -14.08
N VAL A 20 -2.05 -9.57 -15.24
CA VAL A 20 -0.85 -10.11 -15.88
C VAL A 20 0.06 -8.96 -16.32
N ASN A 21 -0.49 -7.94 -16.96
CA ASN A 21 0.29 -6.80 -17.44
C ASN A 21 0.88 -6.00 -16.29
N ILE A 22 0.15 -5.81 -15.19
CA ILE A 22 0.66 -5.13 -14.01
C ILE A 22 1.85 -5.90 -13.42
N ARG A 23 1.71 -7.22 -13.28
CA ARG A 23 2.79 -8.05 -12.74
C ARG A 23 4.02 -8.02 -13.63
N ILE A 24 3.83 -8.16 -14.93
CA ILE A 24 4.95 -8.14 -15.89
C ILE A 24 5.64 -6.78 -15.85
N PHE A 25 4.89 -5.70 -15.88
CA PHE A 25 5.46 -4.35 -15.82
C PHE A 25 6.33 -4.17 -14.58
N TRP A 26 5.81 -4.55 -13.41
CA TRP A 26 6.53 -4.38 -12.17
C TRP A 26 7.78 -5.25 -12.10
N GLU A 27 7.66 -6.55 -12.40
CA GLU A 27 8.78 -7.49 -12.32
C GLU A 27 9.86 -7.22 -13.38
N SER A 28 9.50 -6.56 -14.47
CA SER A 28 10.44 -6.21 -15.56
C SER A 28 11.09 -4.84 -15.33
N SER A 29 10.70 -4.10 -14.32
CA SER A 29 11.26 -2.77 -14.06
C SER A 29 12.73 -2.88 -13.68
N PRO A 30 13.62 -2.00 -14.22
CA PRO A 30 15.01 -1.95 -13.79
C PRO A 30 15.17 -1.61 -12.31
N GLN A 31 14.15 -1.01 -11.69
CA GLN A 31 14.15 -0.63 -10.29
C GLN A 31 13.49 -1.67 -9.37
N TYR A 32 13.06 -2.80 -9.95
CA TYR A 32 12.44 -3.89 -9.18
C TYR A 32 13.43 -4.45 -8.16
N PRO A 33 13.04 -4.69 -6.91
CA PRO A 33 11.71 -4.47 -6.30
C PRO A 33 11.64 -3.23 -5.39
N ASN A 34 12.34 -2.17 -5.68
CA ASN A 34 12.39 -0.99 -4.81
C ASN A 34 11.13 -0.12 -4.91
N LEU A 35 11.06 0.92 -4.06
CA LEU A 35 9.89 1.79 -3.97
C LEU A 35 9.59 2.52 -5.28
N LEU A 36 10.62 2.92 -6.02
CA LEU A 36 10.44 3.59 -7.30
C LEU A 36 9.68 2.69 -8.29
N SER A 37 9.99 1.39 -8.33
CA SER A 37 9.28 0.45 -9.19
C SER A 37 7.80 0.33 -8.80
N VAL A 38 7.48 0.41 -7.52
CA VAL A 38 6.10 0.42 -7.05
C VAL A 38 5.36 1.65 -7.58
N VAL A 39 5.95 2.84 -7.42
CA VAL A 39 5.34 4.09 -7.91
C VAL A 39 5.11 4.02 -9.43
N GLN A 40 6.11 3.58 -10.17
CA GLN A 40 6.02 3.48 -11.63
C GLN A 40 4.93 2.48 -12.05
N THR A 41 4.81 1.36 -11.34
CA THR A 41 3.78 0.35 -11.65
C THR A 41 2.37 0.89 -11.40
N LEU A 42 2.18 1.62 -10.31
CA LEU A 42 0.88 2.23 -10.01
C LEU A 42 0.52 3.31 -11.04
N GLN A 43 1.50 4.10 -11.47
CA GLN A 43 1.29 5.08 -12.55
C GLN A 43 0.93 4.40 -13.87
N TYR A 44 1.57 3.28 -14.18
CA TYR A 44 1.21 2.47 -15.34
C TYR A 44 -0.25 2.02 -15.29
N ALA A 45 -0.75 1.70 -14.10
CA ALA A 45 -2.14 1.31 -13.89
C ALA A 45 -3.10 2.52 -13.82
N ASN A 46 -2.64 3.71 -14.16
CA ASN A 46 -3.41 4.96 -14.13
C ASN A 46 -3.84 5.39 -12.72
N ILE A 47 -3.06 5.04 -11.72
CA ILE A 47 -3.26 5.53 -10.36
C ILE A 47 -2.25 6.65 -10.12
N ASP A 48 -2.77 7.84 -9.83
CA ASP A 48 -1.94 8.98 -9.48
C ASP A 48 -1.42 8.79 -8.06
N VAL A 49 -0.13 8.50 -7.95
CA VAL A 49 0.49 8.15 -6.68
C VAL A 49 1.81 8.90 -6.50
N GLN A 50 2.06 9.31 -5.27
CA GLN A 50 3.33 9.88 -4.86
C GLN A 50 3.82 9.14 -3.62
N ALA A 51 5.12 8.88 -3.57
CA ALA A 51 5.75 8.29 -2.39
C ALA A 51 6.48 9.38 -1.62
N GLY A 52 6.42 9.33 -0.31
CA GLY A 52 7.10 10.30 0.53
C GLY A 52 7.08 9.87 1.99
N GLN A 53 7.96 10.49 2.77
CA GLN A 53 7.94 10.31 4.21
C GLN A 53 6.85 11.15 4.83
N CYS A 54 6.16 10.57 5.81
CA CYS A 54 5.10 11.27 6.52
C CYS A 54 5.00 10.75 7.95
N ASP A 55 4.24 11.45 8.77
CA ASP A 55 3.99 11.03 10.14
C ASP A 55 2.56 10.51 10.30
N TRP A 56 2.25 10.06 11.51
CA TRP A 56 0.92 9.54 11.83
C TRP A 56 -0.18 10.58 11.58
N ASP A 57 0.07 11.83 11.95
CA ASP A 57 -0.95 12.87 11.80
C ASP A 57 -1.27 13.17 10.34
N TYR A 58 -0.31 13.01 9.45
CA TYR A 58 -0.56 13.18 8.02
C TYR A 58 -1.54 12.13 7.49
N LEU A 59 -1.48 10.90 8.00
CA LEU A 59 -2.37 9.82 7.55
C LEU A 59 -3.84 10.15 7.80
N ARG A 60 -4.13 10.95 8.81
CA ARG A 60 -5.50 11.34 9.15
C ARG A 60 -6.16 12.21 8.08
N ASN A 61 -5.37 12.81 7.21
CA ASN A 61 -5.85 13.68 6.15
C ASN A 61 -6.03 12.96 4.81
N LEU A 62 -5.62 11.71 4.74
CA LEU A 62 -5.73 10.92 3.50
C LEU A 62 -7.14 10.35 3.37
N LYS A 63 -7.79 10.68 2.25
CA LYS A 63 -9.18 10.30 1.99
C LYS A 63 -9.33 9.01 1.21
N SER A 64 -8.28 8.58 0.52
CA SER A 64 -8.27 7.37 -0.29
C SER A 64 -7.41 6.31 0.37
N PRO A 65 -7.61 5.02 0.05
CA PRO A 65 -6.69 3.98 0.48
C PRO A 65 -5.25 4.28 0.04
N PHE A 66 -4.29 3.90 0.85
CA PHE A 66 -2.88 4.15 0.61
C PHE A 66 -2.05 2.94 1.00
N LEU A 67 -0.79 2.94 0.60
CA LEU A 67 0.16 1.88 0.94
C LEU A 67 1.14 2.40 1.99
N LEU A 68 1.38 1.60 3.01
CA LEU A 68 2.42 1.85 4.01
C LEU A 68 3.58 0.88 3.79
N HIS A 69 4.79 1.42 3.77
CA HIS A 69 6.01 0.63 3.73
C HIS A 69 6.34 0.19 5.15
N VAL A 70 6.35 -1.11 5.38
CA VAL A 70 6.58 -1.69 6.70
C VAL A 70 7.74 -2.65 6.68
N LYS A 71 8.37 -2.79 7.84
CA LYS A 71 9.47 -3.73 8.05
C LYS A 71 9.12 -4.65 9.21
N ILE A 72 8.95 -5.93 8.89
CA ILE A 72 8.61 -6.96 9.86
C ILE A 72 9.70 -8.02 9.82
N LYS A 73 10.40 -8.23 10.96
CA LYS A 73 11.45 -9.25 11.09
C LYS A 73 12.47 -9.18 9.96
N SER A 74 12.96 -7.98 9.65
CA SER A 74 13.93 -7.73 8.58
C SER A 74 13.39 -7.92 7.16
N SER A 75 12.11 -8.21 7.00
CA SER A 75 11.45 -8.25 5.69
C SER A 75 10.69 -6.97 5.46
N GLU A 76 10.89 -6.34 4.31
CA GLU A 76 10.18 -5.15 3.91
C GLU A 76 9.01 -5.53 3.00
N THR A 77 7.87 -4.91 3.23
CA THR A 77 6.67 -5.13 2.42
C THR A 77 5.79 -3.88 2.44
N LEU A 78 4.68 -3.96 1.71
CA LEU A 78 3.67 -2.91 1.69
C LEU A 78 2.38 -3.46 2.26
N ILE A 79 1.68 -2.65 3.02
CA ILE A 79 0.34 -2.99 3.50
C ILE A 79 -0.66 -1.96 3.00
N ILE A 80 -1.84 -2.45 2.60
CA ILE A 80 -2.93 -1.60 2.14
C ILE A 80 -3.65 -1.06 3.37
N SER A 81 -3.80 0.26 3.44
CA SER A 81 -4.35 0.94 4.60
C SER A 81 -5.34 1.99 4.19
N LYS A 82 -6.20 2.39 5.12
CA LYS A 82 -7.07 3.54 4.97
C LYS A 82 -7.35 4.17 6.32
N TRP A 83 -7.63 5.47 6.30
CA TRP A 83 -8.05 6.17 7.51
C TRP A 83 -9.58 6.20 7.58
N ASP A 84 -10.13 5.75 8.71
CA ASP A 84 -11.56 5.81 8.96
C ASP A 84 -11.86 7.06 9.77
N ALA A 85 -12.34 8.10 9.09
CA ALA A 85 -12.63 9.38 9.73
C ALA A 85 -13.80 9.29 10.71
N LYS A 86 -14.74 8.38 10.48
CA LYS A 86 -15.91 8.19 11.36
C LYS A 86 -15.50 7.71 12.74
N TYR A 87 -14.55 6.77 12.80
CA TYR A 87 -14.06 6.19 14.05
C TYR A 87 -12.68 6.70 14.45
N ASN A 88 -12.12 7.61 13.65
CA ASN A 88 -10.80 8.22 13.90
C ASN A 88 -9.71 7.18 14.15
N CYS A 89 -9.63 6.19 13.27
CA CYS A 89 -8.67 5.09 13.41
C CYS A 89 -8.09 4.67 12.07
N LEU A 90 -6.94 3.98 12.13
CA LEU A 90 -6.32 3.39 10.97
C LEU A 90 -6.82 1.96 10.80
N LYS A 91 -7.15 1.61 9.57
CA LYS A 91 -7.50 0.23 9.21
C LYS A 91 -6.52 -0.30 8.18
N VAL A 92 -6.14 -1.55 8.31
CA VAL A 92 -5.29 -2.25 7.36
C VAL A 92 -6.04 -3.44 6.79
N LEU A 93 -5.78 -3.74 5.51
CA LEU A 93 -6.40 -4.87 4.86
C LEU A 93 -5.59 -6.14 5.14
N ASN A 94 -6.24 -7.13 5.74
CA ASN A 94 -5.62 -8.45 5.94
C ASN A 94 -5.73 -9.23 4.63
N PRO A 95 -4.60 -9.56 3.97
CA PRO A 95 -4.65 -10.24 2.67
C PRO A 95 -5.16 -11.68 2.75
N LYS A 96 -5.12 -12.30 3.93
CA LYS A 96 -5.54 -13.69 4.09
C LYS A 96 -7.06 -13.85 4.05
N ASN A 97 -7.80 -12.92 4.66
CA ASN A 97 -9.25 -13.01 4.73
C ASN A 97 -9.97 -11.85 4.05
N ASN A 98 -9.21 -10.92 3.49
CA ASN A 98 -9.74 -9.76 2.75
C ASN A 98 -10.60 -8.83 3.62
N LYS A 99 -10.33 -8.79 4.91
CA LYS A 99 -11.06 -7.95 5.87
C LYS A 99 -10.19 -6.82 6.37
N TRP A 100 -10.83 -5.68 6.66
CA TRP A 100 -10.17 -4.53 7.25
C TRP A 100 -10.08 -4.71 8.77
N GLU A 101 -8.88 -4.48 9.30
CA GLU A 101 -8.59 -4.61 10.74
C GLU A 101 -8.13 -3.28 11.30
N ILE A 102 -8.61 -2.94 12.50
CA ILE A 102 -8.21 -1.72 13.19
C ILE A 102 -6.80 -1.91 13.77
N LYS A 103 -5.93 -0.93 13.55
CA LYS A 103 -4.57 -0.92 14.11
C LYS A 103 -4.33 0.35 14.89
N SER A 104 -3.67 0.22 16.05
CA SER A 104 -3.30 1.36 16.87
C SER A 104 -2.04 2.04 16.33
N LYS A 105 -1.80 3.27 16.80
CA LYS A 105 -0.57 4.00 16.47
C LYS A 105 0.67 3.22 16.91
N GLU A 106 0.60 2.56 18.07
CA GLU A 106 1.71 1.78 18.60
C GLU A 106 1.99 0.54 17.75
N ASP A 107 0.94 -0.16 17.32
CA ASP A 107 1.08 -1.34 16.45
C ASP A 107 1.76 -0.99 15.13
N ILE A 108 1.34 0.10 14.51
CA ILE A 108 1.89 0.55 13.23
C ILE A 108 3.28 1.15 13.42
N GLY A 109 3.49 1.94 14.47
CA GLY A 109 4.79 2.57 14.74
C GLY A 109 5.92 1.57 14.93
N ALA A 110 5.59 0.36 15.41
CA ALA A 110 6.60 -0.68 15.60
C ALA A 110 7.12 -1.27 14.27
N ILE A 111 6.36 -1.14 13.18
CA ILE A 111 6.71 -1.77 11.89
C ILE A 111 6.82 -0.77 10.74
N TRP A 112 6.28 0.43 10.89
CA TRP A 112 6.20 1.41 9.80
C TRP A 112 7.56 2.07 9.55
N ALA A 113 7.98 2.10 8.29
CA ALA A 113 9.25 2.70 7.87
C ALA A 113 9.13 4.21 7.57
N GLY A 114 7.97 4.83 7.79
CA GLY A 114 7.76 6.26 7.59
C GLY A 114 7.34 6.67 6.16
N VAL A 115 7.13 5.73 5.28
CA VAL A 115 6.78 5.99 3.87
C VAL A 115 5.44 5.39 3.51
#